data_286d5f19cc46a8a756d4300a6f5b93e5
#
_entry.id   286d5f19cc46a8a756d4300a6f5b93e5
#
_cell.length_a   1.000
_cell.length_b   1.000
_cell.length_c   1.000
_cell.angle_alpha   90.00
_cell.angle_beta   90.00
_cell.angle_gamma   90.00
#
_symmetry.space_group_name_H-M   'P 1'
#
loop_
_entity.id
_entity.type
_entity.pdbx_description
1 polymer ?
#
loop_
_entity_poly.entity_id
_entity_poly.type
_entity_poly.pdbx_seq_one_letter_code
_entity_poly.pdbx_strand_id
1 'polypeptide(L)'
;MTAETATLLPKAKIGVFAKDKGLKDMMGQLEEDWRFARIDMDSVGQNVSDAIENGHRLDAYNLIIIETETVDESFVAQLESLAEFVSEGTAAVVVGPTNDVDLYRRLIEMGVSDYLVLPVSSDKMANVISKALFEQLGAGGSTLIACIGAKGGVGTSALAHLLALAAGEIL
;
A
#
# COMPACT_ATOMS: atom_id res chain seq x y z
N MET A 1 5.15 22.55 7.03
CA MET A 1 4.10 22.17 6.07
C MET A 1 4.85 21.62 4.86
N THR A 2 5.14 20.32 4.85
CA THR A 2 5.63 19.61 3.67
C THR A 2 4.43 19.48 2.74
N ALA A 3 4.53 20.05 1.53
CA ALA A 3 3.57 19.83 0.47
C ALA A 3 3.58 18.31 0.18
N GLU A 4 2.59 17.59 0.71
CA GLU A 4 2.30 16.24 0.24
C GLU A 4 1.94 16.39 -1.23
N THR A 5 2.85 15.94 -2.08
CA THR A 5 2.63 15.93 -3.51
C THR A 5 1.48 14.96 -3.73
N ALA A 6 0.31 15.50 -4.02
CA ALA A 6 -0.87 14.71 -4.34
C ALA A 6 -0.56 13.95 -5.65
N THR A 7 -0.09 12.73 -5.51
CA THR A 7 0.34 11.88 -6.62
C THR A 7 -0.69 10.76 -6.80
N LEU A 8 -1.09 10.51 -8.04
CA LEU A 8 -1.93 9.38 -8.38
C LEU A 8 -1.20 8.08 -8.00
N LEU A 9 -1.87 7.21 -7.25
CA LEU A 9 -1.30 5.95 -6.80
C LEU A 9 -1.07 4.98 -7.98
N PRO A 10 -0.08 4.10 -7.88
CA PRO A 10 0.13 3.05 -8.87
C PRO A 10 -1.08 2.12 -8.94
N LYS A 11 -1.23 1.40 -10.05
CA LYS A 11 -2.27 0.38 -10.16
C LYS A 11 -1.99 -0.72 -9.14
N ALA A 12 -2.93 -0.94 -8.24
CA ALA A 12 -2.80 -1.94 -7.18
C ALA A 12 -4.15 -2.53 -6.79
N LYS A 13 -4.11 -3.67 -6.16
CA LYS A 13 -5.25 -4.35 -5.58
C LYS A 13 -5.11 -4.42 -4.07
N ILE A 14 -6.14 -3.98 -3.33
CA ILE A 14 -6.15 -3.94 -1.87
C ILE A 14 -7.22 -4.88 -1.34
N GLY A 15 -6.85 -5.79 -0.45
CA GLY A 15 -7.78 -6.63 0.29
C GLY A 15 -8.07 -6.04 1.66
N VAL A 16 -9.35 -5.85 1.99
CA VAL A 16 -9.79 -5.29 3.28
C VAL A 16 -10.48 -6.36 4.11
N PHE A 17 -9.89 -6.66 5.26
CA PHE A 17 -10.45 -7.52 6.29
C PHE A 17 -10.91 -6.64 7.44
N ALA A 18 -12.19 -6.30 7.46
CA ALA A 18 -12.75 -5.42 8.46
C ALA A 18 -14.11 -5.93 8.92
N LYS A 19 -14.38 -5.81 10.22
CA LYS A 19 -15.65 -6.10 10.85
C LYS A 19 -16.41 -4.80 11.13
N ASP A 20 -15.67 -3.76 11.53
CA ASP A 20 -16.25 -2.45 11.84
C ASP A 20 -16.82 -1.78 10.60
N LYS A 21 -18.06 -1.31 10.73
CA LYS A 21 -18.74 -0.60 9.65
C LYS A 21 -18.06 0.76 9.34
N GLY A 22 -17.57 1.43 10.37
CA GLY A 22 -16.92 2.74 10.20
C GLY A 22 -15.65 2.64 9.35
N LEU A 23 -14.85 1.59 9.55
CA LEU A 23 -13.67 1.33 8.73
C LEU A 23 -14.06 1.00 7.29
N LYS A 24 -15.09 0.16 7.09
CA LYS A 24 -15.60 -0.16 5.73
C LYS A 24 -16.11 1.07 5.00
N ASP A 25 -16.92 1.90 5.67
CA ASP A 25 -17.48 3.12 5.09
C ASP A 25 -16.36 4.11 4.73
N MET A 26 -15.32 4.21 5.58
CA MET A 26 -14.15 5.03 5.28
C MET A 26 -13.36 4.52 4.07
N MET A 27 -13.17 3.21 3.96
CA MET A 27 -12.50 2.62 2.79
C MET A 27 -13.29 2.87 1.51
N GLY A 28 -14.62 2.75 1.54
CA GLY A 28 -15.48 3.12 0.41
C GLY A 28 -15.38 4.60 0.02
N GLN A 29 -15.22 5.51 0.97
CA GLN A 29 -14.99 6.93 0.67
C GLN A 29 -13.61 7.17 0.02
N LEU A 30 -12.59 6.38 0.39
CA LEU A 30 -11.28 6.47 -0.24
C LEU A 30 -11.29 5.99 -1.70
N GLU A 31 -12.14 5.04 -2.07
CA GLU A 31 -12.31 4.64 -3.47
C GLU A 31 -12.80 5.79 -4.36
N GLU A 32 -13.60 6.72 -3.80
CA GLU A 32 -14.08 7.90 -4.53
C GLU A 32 -13.02 9.00 -4.69
N ASP A 33 -11.91 8.92 -3.95
CA ASP A 33 -10.82 9.88 -4.04
C ASP A 33 -10.01 9.64 -5.33
N TRP A 34 -9.78 10.69 -6.11
CA TRP A 34 -9.05 10.62 -7.38
C TRP A 34 -7.64 10.00 -7.27
N ARG A 35 -6.99 10.10 -6.10
CA ARG A 35 -5.69 9.47 -5.81
C ARG A 35 -5.75 7.96 -5.95
N PHE A 36 -6.90 7.37 -5.63
CA PHE A 36 -7.19 5.94 -5.65
C PHE A 36 -7.83 5.45 -6.94
N ALA A 37 -7.97 6.28 -7.96
CA ALA A 37 -8.65 5.94 -9.23
C ALA A 37 -8.08 4.72 -9.97
N ARG A 38 -6.90 4.22 -9.58
CA ARG A 38 -6.26 3.02 -10.13
C ARG A 38 -6.19 1.87 -9.13
N ILE A 39 -6.80 2.04 -7.97
CA ILE A 39 -6.83 1.04 -6.91
C ILE A 39 -8.14 0.26 -7.01
N ASP A 40 -8.05 -1.06 -6.91
CA ASP A 40 -9.16 -1.98 -6.80
C ASP A 40 -9.23 -2.47 -5.35
N MET A 41 -10.31 -2.14 -4.63
CA MET A 41 -10.47 -2.50 -3.23
C MET A 41 -11.54 -3.57 -3.06
N ASP A 42 -11.13 -4.72 -2.55
CA ASP A 42 -12.05 -5.83 -2.25
C ASP A 42 -12.29 -5.94 -0.74
N SER A 43 -13.54 -6.01 -0.34
CA SER A 43 -13.90 -6.45 1.01
C SER A 43 -13.85 -7.98 1.06
N VAL A 44 -12.76 -8.53 1.60
CA VAL A 44 -12.45 -9.96 1.52
C VAL A 44 -13.14 -10.74 2.63
N GLY A 45 -13.31 -10.18 3.82
CA GLY A 45 -13.91 -10.86 4.95
C GLY A 45 -13.97 -10.01 6.21
N GLN A 46 -14.37 -10.64 7.32
CA GLN A 46 -14.41 -9.98 8.61
C GLN A 46 -13.10 -10.14 9.39
N ASN A 47 -12.41 -11.25 9.15
CA ASN A 47 -11.12 -11.55 9.78
C ASN A 47 -10.24 -12.38 8.84
N VAL A 48 -8.98 -12.52 9.22
CA VAL A 48 -7.96 -13.25 8.44
C VAL A 48 -8.29 -14.75 8.34
N SER A 49 -8.80 -15.33 9.40
CA SER A 49 -9.14 -16.77 9.43
C SER A 49 -10.20 -17.12 8.40
N ASP A 50 -11.23 -16.27 8.25
CA ASP A 50 -12.28 -16.45 7.24
C ASP A 50 -11.72 -16.51 5.82
N ALA A 51 -10.70 -15.70 5.55
CA ALA A 51 -10.09 -15.65 4.23
C ALA A 51 -9.27 -16.89 3.91
N ILE A 52 -8.52 -17.40 4.89
CA ILE A 52 -7.72 -18.61 4.75
C ILE A 52 -8.65 -19.82 4.56
N GLU A 53 -9.70 -19.94 5.39
CA GLU A 53 -10.67 -21.04 5.32
C GLU A 53 -11.49 -21.05 4.03
N ASN A 54 -11.83 -19.88 3.51
CA ASN A 54 -12.61 -19.74 2.28
C ASN A 54 -11.77 -19.83 1.01
N GLY A 55 -10.45 -20.06 1.10
CA GLY A 55 -9.55 -20.23 -0.05
C GLY A 55 -9.41 -18.98 -0.91
N HIS A 56 -9.53 -17.79 -0.32
CA HIS A 56 -9.27 -16.54 -1.03
C HIS A 56 -7.82 -16.49 -1.52
N ARG A 57 -7.65 -16.07 -2.77
CA ARG A 57 -6.33 -15.89 -3.37
C ARG A 57 -5.69 -14.59 -2.86
N LEU A 58 -5.06 -14.67 -1.70
CA LEU A 58 -4.41 -13.53 -1.04
C LEU A 58 -3.14 -13.08 -1.79
N ASP A 59 -2.57 -13.95 -2.59
CA ASP A 59 -1.44 -13.70 -3.49
C ASP A 59 -1.74 -12.67 -4.60
N ALA A 60 -3.03 -12.36 -4.82
CA ALA A 60 -3.45 -11.37 -5.81
C ALA A 60 -3.42 -9.92 -5.31
N TYR A 61 -3.25 -9.69 -4.01
CA TYR A 61 -3.26 -8.36 -3.42
C TYR A 61 -1.85 -7.79 -3.27
N ASN A 62 -1.73 -6.49 -3.56
CA ASN A 62 -0.51 -5.72 -3.33
C ASN A 62 -0.43 -5.18 -1.90
N LEU A 63 -1.60 -4.95 -1.30
CA LEU A 63 -1.74 -4.50 0.08
C LEU A 63 -2.94 -5.19 0.72
N ILE A 64 -2.80 -5.60 1.97
CA ILE A 64 -3.90 -6.06 2.80
C ILE A 64 -4.04 -5.17 4.03
N ILE A 65 -5.29 -4.83 4.36
CA ILE A 65 -5.64 -4.06 5.55
C ILE A 65 -6.42 -4.99 6.47
N ILE A 66 -5.92 -5.17 7.68
CA ILE A 66 -6.45 -6.13 8.65
C ILE A 66 -6.90 -5.38 9.89
N GLU A 67 -8.21 -5.41 10.16
CA GLU A 67 -8.74 -4.94 11.43
C GLU A 67 -8.67 -6.06 12.47
N THR A 68 -8.28 -5.71 13.69
CA THR A 68 -8.31 -6.62 14.84
C THR A 68 -8.95 -5.95 16.06
N GLU A 69 -9.72 -6.71 16.82
CA GLU A 69 -10.30 -6.27 18.10
C GLU A 69 -9.29 -6.44 19.25
N THR A 70 -8.39 -7.41 19.13
CA THR A 70 -7.37 -7.72 20.12
C THR A 70 -6.05 -8.00 19.46
N VAL A 71 -4.97 -7.62 20.10
CA VAL A 71 -3.61 -7.94 19.65
C VAL A 71 -2.96 -8.81 20.70
N ASP A 72 -3.34 -10.06 20.69
CA ASP A 72 -2.82 -11.12 21.58
C ASP A 72 -1.94 -12.10 20.79
N GLU A 73 -1.42 -13.10 21.47
CA GLU A 73 -0.57 -14.14 20.85
C GLU A 73 -1.33 -14.92 19.76
N SER A 74 -2.67 -15.03 19.87
CA SER A 74 -3.47 -15.71 18.85
C SER A 74 -3.53 -14.92 17.55
N PHE A 75 -3.63 -13.60 17.64
CA PHE A 75 -3.57 -12.71 16.47
C PHE A 75 -2.20 -12.74 15.81
N VAL A 76 -1.13 -12.76 16.59
CA VAL A 76 0.24 -12.90 16.08
C VAL A 76 0.39 -14.20 15.29
N ALA A 77 -0.08 -15.33 15.83
CA ALA A 77 -0.06 -16.62 15.14
C ALA A 77 -0.89 -16.61 13.84
N GLN A 78 -2.02 -15.88 13.81
CA GLN A 78 -2.82 -15.70 12.59
C GLN A 78 -2.07 -14.91 11.53
N LEU A 79 -1.34 -13.84 11.91
CA LEU A 79 -0.51 -13.07 10.98
C LEU A 79 0.63 -13.90 10.41
N GLU A 80 1.29 -14.72 11.24
CA GLU A 80 2.32 -15.65 10.78
C GLU A 80 1.76 -16.66 9.77
N SER A 81 0.60 -17.23 10.06
CA SER A 81 -0.09 -18.13 9.13
C SER A 81 -0.49 -17.41 7.83
N LEU A 82 -0.92 -16.15 7.90
CA LEU A 82 -1.27 -15.36 6.74
C LEU A 82 -0.08 -15.14 5.80
N ALA A 83 1.11 -14.99 6.36
CA ALA A 83 2.32 -14.79 5.57
C ALA A 83 2.62 -15.94 4.59
N GLU A 84 2.11 -17.15 4.87
CA GLU A 84 2.25 -18.31 3.97
C GLU A 84 1.31 -18.23 2.75
N PHE A 85 0.26 -17.42 2.82
CA PHE A 85 -0.76 -17.30 1.76
C PHE A 85 -0.66 -16.03 0.92
N VAL A 86 0.20 -15.10 1.29
CA VAL A 86 0.45 -13.85 0.56
C VAL A 86 1.74 -13.94 -0.25
N SER A 87 1.85 -13.11 -1.29
CA SER A 87 3.10 -12.98 -2.04
C SER A 87 4.16 -12.22 -1.23
N GLU A 88 5.44 -12.48 -1.48
CA GLU A 88 6.56 -11.72 -0.88
C GLU A 88 6.47 -10.20 -1.11
N GLY A 89 5.75 -9.77 -2.15
CA GLY A 89 5.48 -8.37 -2.49
C GLY A 89 4.16 -7.82 -1.96
N THR A 90 3.48 -8.47 -1.01
CA THR A 90 2.24 -7.98 -0.42
C THR A 90 2.53 -7.22 0.87
N ALA A 91 2.17 -5.93 0.92
CA ALA A 91 2.23 -5.16 2.15
C ALA A 91 1.06 -5.50 3.08
N ALA A 92 1.27 -5.40 4.39
CA ALA A 92 0.21 -5.56 5.39
C ALA A 92 0.13 -4.34 6.29
N VAL A 93 -1.08 -3.81 6.47
CA VAL A 93 -1.37 -2.75 7.45
C VAL A 93 -2.38 -3.28 8.45
N VAL A 94 -2.07 -3.18 9.72
CA VAL A 94 -2.96 -3.62 10.80
C VAL A 94 -3.64 -2.42 11.43
N VAL A 95 -4.93 -2.55 11.73
CA VAL A 95 -5.74 -1.54 12.41
C VAL A 95 -6.32 -2.14 13.68
N GLY A 96 -6.08 -1.51 14.82
CA GLY A 96 -6.53 -2.06 16.10
C GLY A 96 -6.77 -1.00 17.17
N PRO A 97 -7.30 -1.38 18.35
CA PRO A 97 -7.67 -0.45 19.40
C PRO A 97 -6.50 -0.05 20.32
N THR A 98 -5.41 -0.80 20.32
CA THR A 98 -4.37 -0.71 21.33
C THR A 98 -3.27 0.27 20.91
N ASN A 99 -3.01 1.27 21.74
CA ASN A 99 -1.89 2.20 21.52
C ASN A 99 -0.71 1.78 22.41
N ASP A 100 0.13 0.88 21.88
CA ASP A 100 1.29 0.32 22.59
C ASP A 100 2.50 0.30 21.66
N VAL A 101 3.61 0.88 22.11
CA VAL A 101 4.84 1.02 21.33
C VAL A 101 5.57 -0.33 21.17
N ASP A 102 5.53 -1.19 22.17
CA ASP A 102 6.21 -2.50 22.11
C ASP A 102 5.46 -3.41 21.15
N LEU A 103 4.13 -3.35 21.17
CA LEU A 103 3.30 -4.00 20.18
C LEU A 103 3.59 -3.51 18.76
N TYR A 104 3.64 -2.21 18.56
CA TYR A 104 3.98 -1.62 17.26
C TYR A 104 5.31 -2.16 16.72
N ARG A 105 6.35 -2.13 17.56
CA ARG A 105 7.68 -2.64 17.17
C ARG A 105 7.65 -4.11 16.79
N ARG A 106 6.96 -4.93 17.59
CA ARG A 106 6.81 -6.36 17.32
C ARG A 106 6.13 -6.63 15.97
N LEU A 107 5.07 -5.90 15.65
CA LEU A 107 4.38 -6.04 14.36
C LEU A 107 5.28 -5.64 13.18
N ILE A 108 6.04 -4.55 13.31
CA ILE A 108 7.00 -4.13 12.28
C ILE A 108 8.13 -5.17 12.10
N GLU A 109 8.67 -5.74 13.18
CA GLU A 109 9.67 -6.81 13.13
C GLU A 109 9.15 -8.08 12.44
N MET A 110 7.83 -8.33 12.50
CA MET A 110 7.17 -9.43 11.79
C MET A 110 6.89 -9.12 10.29
N GLY A 111 7.24 -7.93 9.80
CA GLY A 111 7.04 -7.53 8.41
C GLY A 111 5.73 -6.79 8.12
N VAL A 112 4.96 -6.41 9.14
CA VAL A 112 3.82 -5.51 8.96
C VAL A 112 4.32 -4.12 8.57
N SER A 113 3.75 -3.53 7.53
CA SER A 113 4.21 -2.23 6.99
C SER A 113 3.87 -1.06 7.91
N ASP A 114 2.72 -1.12 8.58
CA ASP A 114 2.32 -0.11 9.58
C ASP A 114 1.19 -0.64 10.47
N TYR A 115 1.04 -0.02 11.65
CA TYR A 115 -0.06 -0.27 12.58
C TYR A 115 -0.78 1.04 12.92
N LEU A 116 -2.09 1.05 12.74
CA LEU A 116 -2.95 2.20 12.98
C LEU A 116 -3.88 1.97 14.17
N VAL A 117 -3.94 2.96 15.06
CA VAL A 117 -4.83 2.91 16.24
C VAL A 117 -6.16 3.57 15.93
N LEU A 118 -7.25 2.86 16.17
CA LEU A 118 -8.62 3.38 16.03
C LEU A 118 -8.92 4.48 17.07
N PRO A 119 -9.68 5.52 16.71
CA PRO A 119 -10.23 5.81 15.39
C PRO A 119 -9.18 6.41 14.44
N VAL A 120 -9.19 5.98 13.18
CA VAL A 120 -8.28 6.45 12.13
C VAL A 120 -9.01 7.48 11.27
N SER A 121 -8.32 8.58 10.91
CA SER A 121 -8.86 9.52 9.91
C SER A 121 -8.59 9.04 8.49
N SER A 122 -9.47 9.39 7.53
CA SER A 122 -9.30 9.05 6.10
C SER A 122 -7.95 9.52 5.56
N ASP A 123 -7.50 10.71 5.92
CA ASP A 123 -6.20 11.24 5.48
C ASP A 123 -5.02 10.40 5.99
N LYS A 124 -5.06 9.99 7.26
CA LYS A 124 -4.02 9.13 7.84
C LYS A 124 -4.00 7.76 7.16
N MET A 125 -5.16 7.17 6.93
CA MET A 125 -5.28 5.90 6.20
C MET A 125 -4.76 6.05 4.77
N ALA A 126 -5.17 7.09 4.04
CA ALA A 126 -4.70 7.35 2.69
C ALA A 126 -3.17 7.48 2.61
N ASN A 127 -2.56 8.18 3.57
CA ASN A 127 -1.10 8.37 3.62
C ASN A 127 -0.38 7.05 3.88
N VAL A 128 -0.87 6.22 4.79
CA VAL A 128 -0.27 4.91 5.09
C VAL A 128 -0.40 3.97 3.89
N ILE A 129 -1.57 3.90 3.27
CA ILE A 129 -1.78 3.11 2.04
C ILE A 129 -0.84 3.59 0.94
N SER A 130 -0.76 4.89 0.71
CA SER A 130 0.12 5.48 -0.31
C SER A 130 1.57 5.09 -0.06
N LYS A 131 2.06 5.26 1.16
CA LYS A 131 3.42 4.91 1.55
C LYS A 131 3.70 3.42 1.32
N ALA A 132 2.83 2.54 1.83
CA ALA A 132 2.99 1.10 1.70
C ALA A 132 3.02 0.64 0.22
N LEU A 133 2.13 1.18 -0.62
CA LEU A 133 2.11 0.85 -2.05
C LEU A 133 3.34 1.38 -2.80
N PHE A 134 3.83 2.59 -2.47
CA PHE A 134 5.05 3.11 -3.08
C PHE A 134 6.29 2.32 -2.68
N GLU A 135 6.39 1.87 -1.43
CA GLU A 135 7.49 1.04 -0.96
C GLU A 135 7.48 -0.35 -1.61
N GLN A 136 6.30 -0.96 -1.77
CA GLN A 136 6.16 -2.30 -2.32
C GLN A 136 6.30 -2.36 -3.85
N LEU A 137 5.63 -1.47 -4.55
CA LEU A 137 5.60 -1.52 -6.01
C LEU A 137 6.82 -0.88 -6.66
N GLY A 138 7.81 -0.48 -5.84
CA GLY A 138 9.04 0.09 -6.36
C GLY A 138 8.79 1.34 -7.20
N ALA A 139 7.70 2.04 -6.92
CA ALA A 139 7.49 3.36 -7.47
C ALA A 139 8.48 4.35 -6.83
N GLY A 140 9.73 4.00 -6.79
CA GLY A 140 10.84 4.92 -6.85
C GLY A 140 10.51 5.83 -8.01
N GLY A 141 10.13 7.05 -7.69
CA GLY A 141 9.42 7.96 -8.54
C GLY A 141 9.93 7.92 -9.97
N SER A 142 9.02 7.69 -10.90
CA SER A 142 9.37 7.84 -12.32
C SER A 142 10.04 9.19 -12.49
N THR A 143 11.32 9.20 -12.79
CA THR A 143 12.04 10.45 -13.06
C THR A 143 11.68 10.88 -14.46
N LEU A 144 10.86 11.92 -14.58
CA LEU A 144 10.58 12.53 -15.87
C LEU A 144 11.73 13.46 -16.25
N ILE A 145 12.47 13.09 -17.29
CA ILE A 145 13.51 13.95 -17.87
C ILE A 145 12.94 14.60 -19.13
N ALA A 146 12.73 15.92 -19.10
CA ALA A 146 12.30 16.69 -20.25
C ALA A 146 13.49 17.32 -20.95
N CYS A 147 13.71 17.00 -22.23
CA CYS A 147 14.74 17.61 -23.05
C CYS A 147 14.13 18.72 -23.90
N ILE A 148 14.55 19.96 -23.69
CA ILE A 148 14.08 21.14 -24.44
C ILE A 148 15.23 21.75 -25.24
N GLY A 149 15.05 21.84 -26.54
CA GLY A 149 16.04 22.50 -27.43
C GLY A 149 15.76 24.00 -27.55
N ALA A 150 16.79 24.82 -27.43
CA ALA A 150 16.67 26.29 -27.59
C ALA A 150 16.33 26.70 -29.04
N LYS A 151 16.65 25.87 -30.05
CA LYS A 151 16.30 26.03 -31.46
C LYS A 151 16.29 24.68 -32.17
N GLY A 152 15.70 24.62 -33.37
CA GLY A 152 15.76 23.42 -34.21
C GLY A 152 17.19 23.01 -34.58
N GLY A 153 17.44 21.70 -34.70
CA GLY A 153 18.75 21.15 -35.13
C GLY A 153 19.86 21.09 -34.06
N VAL A 154 19.56 21.41 -32.79
CA VAL A 154 20.59 21.38 -31.71
C VAL A 154 20.83 19.98 -31.11
N GLY A 155 20.21 18.92 -31.69
CA GLY A 155 20.49 17.56 -31.26
C GLY A 155 19.61 17.08 -30.05
N THR A 156 18.57 17.82 -29.68
CA THR A 156 17.72 17.48 -28.53
C THR A 156 17.14 16.07 -28.63
N SER A 157 16.65 15.67 -29.81
CA SER A 157 16.10 14.31 -30.01
C SER A 157 17.15 13.22 -29.87
N ALA A 158 18.39 13.48 -30.37
CA ALA A 158 19.50 12.55 -30.20
C ALA A 158 19.91 12.42 -28.73
N LEU A 159 19.96 13.52 -27.99
CA LEU A 159 20.26 13.53 -26.56
C LEU A 159 19.16 12.75 -25.77
N ALA A 160 17.91 13.01 -26.06
CA ALA A 160 16.80 12.31 -25.41
C ALA A 160 16.87 10.79 -25.66
N HIS A 161 17.21 10.37 -26.87
CA HIS A 161 17.39 8.96 -27.23
C HIS A 161 18.56 8.30 -26.50
N LEU A 162 19.70 8.99 -26.43
CA LEU A 162 20.87 8.51 -25.70
C LEU A 162 20.62 8.39 -24.19
N LEU A 163 19.91 9.36 -23.61
CA LEU A 163 19.51 9.31 -22.20
C LEU A 163 18.56 8.15 -21.93
N ALA A 164 17.60 7.88 -22.83
CA ALA A 164 16.69 6.75 -22.68
C ALA A 164 17.41 5.40 -22.76
N LEU A 165 18.40 5.25 -23.64
CA LEU A 165 19.23 4.05 -23.72
C LEU A 165 20.09 3.87 -22.47
N ALA A 166 20.76 4.93 -22.02
CA ALA A 166 21.61 4.89 -20.83
C ALA A 166 20.80 4.60 -19.54
N ALA A 167 19.58 5.13 -19.43
CA ALA A 167 18.72 4.86 -18.28
C ALA A 167 18.32 3.38 -18.19
N GLY A 168 18.15 2.67 -19.29
CA GLY A 168 17.86 1.23 -19.33
C GLY A 168 19.02 0.33 -18.87
N GLU A 169 20.24 0.88 -18.79
CA GLU A 169 21.43 0.14 -18.31
C GLU A 169 21.78 0.47 -16.85
N ILE A 170 21.25 1.57 -16.29
CA ILE A 170 21.62 2.10 -14.97
C ILE A 170 20.50 1.91 -13.94
N LEU A 171 19.23 1.82 -14.35
CA LEU A 171 18.03 1.66 -13.53
C LEU A 171 17.47 0.25 -13.65
#